data_64192995d8365a5ab7697f237b9a24d8
#
_entry.id   64192995d8365a5ab7697f237b9a24d8
#
_cell.length_a   1.000
_cell.length_b   1.000
_cell.length_c   1.000
_cell.angle_alpha   90.00
_cell.angle_beta   90.00
_cell.angle_gamma   90.00
#
_symmetry.space_group_name_H-M   'P 1'
#
loop_
_entity.id
_entity.type
_entity.pdbx_description
1 polymer ?
#
loop_
_entity_poly.entity_id
_entity_poly.type
_entity_poly.pdbx_seq_one_letter_code
_entity_poly.pdbx_strand_id
1 'polypeptide(L)'
;MGRPQAVRTGTWRDCAADLLALRPPHPEMKSASVLIVGGGIIGASIAWHLARLGWRDVVIADRASGPGGGSSGQTAGVIHAGFSAPLLVRLSILSREMLGRFREETGSDAGYAATGHLRVAQSPDEMEWLRFQLRTQRAEGVIDVRELGADEVTRINPALAPAGITGGAFAPSDGVFRPMQVLAGYLAAAERQGVRTLWGTDVQGFKRSSTRRITAAVTTHGTMRVGAVVNAAGAWAAPLADRAGVALPVLPLRRQVLSVAAGHALPPNLPPTTFTGDGFFCRQRDDRLLVMRPSPAIRGRPWDTTVDPAWIEETTALARERLPALASTTIDTAGSWGGLHEISPDHHPVLGAAGECENFFMANGSSGHGAMHAPALGQLLAALMTDSETPAMDIVPLRLSRFSEGAANPGPVSP
;
A
#
# COMPACT_ATOMS: atom_id res chain seq x y z
N MET A 1 -36.97 -22.97 22.94
CA MET A 1 -36.54 -21.66 22.44
C MET A 1 -35.08 -21.46 22.83
N GLY A 2 -34.17 -21.82 21.94
CA GLY A 2 -32.71 -21.71 22.16
C GLY A 2 -32.24 -20.28 21.93
N ARG A 3 -31.42 -19.75 22.84
CA ARG A 3 -30.78 -18.46 22.68
C ARG A 3 -29.70 -18.57 21.58
N PRO A 4 -29.54 -17.59 20.70
CA PRO A 4 -28.46 -17.60 19.72
C PRO A 4 -27.12 -17.42 20.44
N GLN A 5 -26.16 -18.29 20.15
CA GLN A 5 -24.79 -18.14 20.60
C GLN A 5 -24.16 -16.88 19.96
N ALA A 6 -23.61 -16.01 20.81
CA ALA A 6 -22.86 -14.84 20.39
C ALA A 6 -21.60 -15.29 19.60
N VAL A 7 -21.50 -14.84 18.35
CA VAL A 7 -20.30 -14.98 17.54
C VAL A 7 -19.21 -14.16 18.22
N ARG A 8 -18.16 -14.81 18.73
CA ARG A 8 -16.98 -14.14 19.26
C ARG A 8 -16.31 -13.37 18.13
N THR A 9 -16.36 -12.05 18.21
CA THR A 9 -15.54 -11.16 17.40
C THR A 9 -14.11 -11.20 17.93
N GLY A 10 -13.35 -12.22 17.52
CA GLY A 10 -11.92 -12.29 17.80
C GLY A 10 -11.19 -11.12 17.11
N THR A 11 -10.32 -10.44 17.85
CA THR A 11 -9.44 -9.43 17.26
C THR A 11 -8.45 -10.12 16.32
N TRP A 12 -7.96 -9.40 15.32
CA TRP A 12 -6.95 -9.89 14.35
C TRP A 12 -5.71 -10.50 15.02
N ARG A 13 -5.36 -10.04 16.22
CA ARG A 13 -4.25 -10.57 17.01
C ARG A 13 -4.51 -12.00 17.48
N ASP A 14 -5.75 -12.35 17.75
CA ASP A 14 -6.11 -13.70 18.23
C ASP A 14 -6.04 -14.72 17.07
N CYS A 15 -6.50 -14.36 15.87
CA CYS A 15 -6.36 -15.22 14.68
C CYS A 15 -4.90 -15.39 14.22
N ALA A 16 -4.06 -14.36 14.35
CA ALA A 16 -2.66 -14.44 14.00
C ALA A 16 -1.86 -15.32 15.01
N ALA A 17 -2.21 -15.28 16.29
CA ALA A 17 -1.55 -16.08 17.33
C ALA A 17 -1.82 -17.58 17.14
N ASP A 18 -3.03 -17.96 16.79
CA ASP A 18 -3.40 -19.37 16.57
C ASP A 18 -2.74 -19.97 15.32
N LEU A 19 -2.51 -19.16 14.27
CA LEU A 19 -1.78 -19.58 13.06
C LEU A 19 -0.27 -19.75 13.31
N LEU A 20 0.30 -19.02 14.28
CA LEU A 20 1.73 -19.08 14.62
C LEU A 20 2.08 -20.26 15.54
N ALA A 21 1.14 -20.71 16.37
CA ALA A 21 1.38 -21.74 17.38
C ALA A 21 1.57 -23.16 16.82
N LEU A 22 1.31 -23.41 15.54
CA LEU A 22 1.27 -24.74 14.92
C LEU A 22 2.37 -25.03 13.91
N ARG A 23 3.36 -24.16 13.71
CA ARG A 23 4.42 -24.43 12.72
C ARG A 23 5.68 -25.00 13.38
N PRO A 24 6.14 -26.21 12.93
CA PRO A 24 7.45 -26.72 13.32
C PRO A 24 8.57 -25.79 12.78
N PRO A 25 9.79 -25.85 13.37
CA PRO A 25 10.92 -25.07 12.85
C PRO A 25 11.11 -25.39 11.37
N HIS A 26 11.32 -24.32 10.57
CA HIS A 26 11.39 -24.43 9.11
C HIS A 26 12.43 -25.46 8.68
N PRO A 27 12.09 -26.44 7.82
CA PRO A 27 13.10 -27.33 7.26
C PRO A 27 14.15 -26.48 6.51
N GLU A 28 15.42 -26.85 6.63
CA GLU A 28 16.51 -26.22 5.87
C GLU A 28 16.14 -26.16 4.38
N MET A 29 15.74 -25.00 3.93
CA MET A 29 15.35 -24.82 2.54
C MET A 29 16.60 -24.53 1.71
N LYS A 30 17.00 -25.48 0.88
CA LYS A 30 18.28 -25.45 0.15
C LYS A 30 18.20 -24.68 -1.15
N SER A 31 17.01 -24.48 -1.72
CA SER A 31 16.83 -23.80 -3.01
C SER A 31 15.43 -23.23 -3.20
N ALA A 32 15.32 -22.22 -4.07
CA ALA A 32 14.09 -21.67 -4.64
C ALA A 32 14.33 -21.25 -6.09
N SER A 33 13.37 -21.48 -6.97
CA SER A 33 13.41 -20.91 -8.33
C SER A 33 13.28 -19.38 -8.27
N VAL A 34 12.37 -18.88 -7.43
CA VAL A 34 12.21 -17.45 -7.15
C VAL A 34 12.15 -17.24 -5.65
N LEU A 35 13.02 -16.37 -5.15
CA LEU A 35 12.96 -15.86 -3.78
C LEU A 35 12.37 -14.46 -3.78
N ILE A 36 11.24 -14.27 -3.13
CA ILE A 36 10.63 -12.95 -2.88
C ILE A 36 11.02 -12.51 -1.47
N VAL A 37 11.74 -11.41 -1.36
CA VAL A 37 12.15 -10.83 -0.08
C VAL A 37 11.16 -9.77 0.34
N GLY A 38 10.35 -10.07 1.35
CA GLY A 38 9.26 -9.26 1.87
C GLY A 38 7.90 -9.93 1.65
N GLY A 39 7.28 -10.38 2.75
CA GLY A 39 5.94 -10.99 2.82
C GLY A 39 4.82 -9.97 3.03
N GLY A 40 5.03 -8.72 2.60
CA GLY A 40 4.00 -7.69 2.56
C GLY A 40 3.00 -7.89 1.42
N ILE A 41 2.02 -7.00 1.31
CA ILE A 41 0.93 -7.11 0.34
C ILE A 41 1.42 -7.15 -1.12
N ILE A 42 2.52 -6.44 -1.46
CA ILE A 42 3.14 -6.46 -2.78
C ILE A 42 3.80 -7.81 -3.03
N GLY A 43 4.64 -8.29 -2.10
CA GLY A 43 5.31 -9.59 -2.26
C GLY A 43 4.34 -10.76 -2.32
N ALA A 44 3.26 -10.73 -1.53
CA ALA A 44 2.19 -11.73 -1.58
C ALA A 44 1.44 -11.72 -2.93
N SER A 45 1.15 -10.53 -3.47
CA SER A 45 0.55 -10.38 -4.79
C SER A 45 1.45 -10.94 -5.90
N ILE A 46 2.75 -10.61 -5.88
CA ILE A 46 3.74 -11.15 -6.84
C ILE A 46 3.79 -12.67 -6.77
N ALA A 47 3.86 -13.24 -5.56
CA ALA A 47 3.90 -14.68 -5.37
C ALA A 47 2.67 -15.40 -5.94
N TRP A 48 1.49 -14.83 -5.70
CA TRP A 48 0.23 -15.33 -6.25
C TRP A 48 0.23 -15.31 -7.78
N HIS A 49 0.59 -14.18 -8.39
CA HIS A 49 0.58 -14.03 -9.84
C HIS A 49 1.63 -14.92 -10.53
N LEU A 50 2.83 -15.06 -9.96
CA LEU A 50 3.84 -16.00 -10.45
C LEU A 50 3.33 -17.44 -10.42
N ALA A 51 2.71 -17.85 -9.29
CA ALA A 51 2.16 -19.20 -9.17
C ALA A 51 1.04 -19.47 -10.18
N ARG A 52 0.15 -18.49 -10.42
CA ARG A 52 -0.88 -18.58 -11.48
C ARG A 52 -0.30 -18.75 -12.87
N LEU A 53 0.82 -18.09 -13.16
CA LEU A 53 1.52 -18.19 -14.44
C LEU A 53 2.39 -19.45 -14.55
N GLY A 54 2.27 -20.37 -13.59
CA GLY A 54 2.90 -21.69 -13.64
C GLY A 54 4.30 -21.76 -13.02
N TRP A 55 4.81 -20.69 -12.41
CA TRP A 55 6.06 -20.77 -11.67
C TRP A 55 5.92 -21.74 -10.49
N ARG A 56 6.92 -22.62 -10.37
CA ARG A 56 7.01 -23.58 -9.27
C ARG A 56 8.18 -23.20 -8.39
N ASP A 57 8.16 -23.67 -7.13
CA ASP A 57 9.24 -23.44 -6.17
C ASP A 57 9.50 -21.95 -5.89
N VAL A 58 8.39 -21.19 -5.71
CA VAL A 58 8.41 -19.80 -5.27
C VAL A 58 8.43 -19.78 -3.73
N VAL A 59 9.33 -18.97 -3.17
CA VAL A 59 9.52 -18.81 -1.73
C VAL A 59 9.42 -17.33 -1.38
N ILE A 60 8.62 -17.01 -0.37
CA ILE A 60 8.62 -15.70 0.29
C ILE A 60 9.49 -15.82 1.55
N ALA A 61 10.43 -14.90 1.76
CA ALA A 61 11.15 -14.74 3.02
C ALA A 61 10.83 -13.37 3.63
N ASP A 62 10.42 -13.37 4.90
CA ASP A 62 10.19 -12.13 5.65
C ASP A 62 10.79 -12.24 7.05
N ARG A 63 11.45 -11.18 7.50
CA ARG A 63 12.07 -11.11 8.83
C ARG A 63 11.06 -11.00 9.98
N ALA A 64 9.83 -10.54 9.69
CA ALA A 64 8.77 -10.52 10.68
C ALA A 64 8.31 -11.93 11.02
N SER A 65 7.79 -12.13 12.21
CA SER A 65 7.27 -13.43 12.68
C SER A 65 5.95 -13.83 12.00
N GLY A 66 5.33 -12.93 11.24
CA GLY A 66 4.06 -13.16 10.55
C GLY A 66 3.64 -12.00 9.66
N PRO A 67 2.50 -12.14 8.95
CA PRO A 67 2.01 -11.13 8.02
C PRO A 67 1.63 -9.82 8.71
N GLY A 68 1.84 -8.70 8.02
CA GLY A 68 1.43 -7.37 8.50
C GLY A 68 2.43 -6.67 9.41
N GLY A 69 3.62 -7.25 9.67
CA GLY A 69 4.66 -6.62 10.49
C GLY A 69 5.29 -5.37 9.89
N GLY A 70 5.06 -5.08 8.59
CA GLY A 70 5.50 -3.88 7.90
C GLY A 70 4.36 -2.91 7.59
N SER A 71 4.56 -2.08 6.55
CA SER A 71 3.61 -1.03 6.13
C SER A 71 2.21 -1.56 5.77
N SER A 72 2.10 -2.82 5.34
CA SER A 72 0.81 -3.43 4.97
C SER A 72 -0.19 -3.49 6.12
N GLY A 73 0.28 -3.69 7.36
CA GLY A 73 -0.58 -3.69 8.56
C GLY A 73 -0.95 -2.29 9.05
N GLN A 74 -0.31 -1.25 8.53
CA GLN A 74 -0.39 0.13 9.02
C GLN A 74 -1.09 1.08 8.05
N THR A 75 -1.59 0.57 6.93
CA THR A 75 -2.24 1.40 5.89
C THR A 75 -3.70 1.70 6.22
N ALA A 76 -4.17 2.84 5.74
CA ALA A 76 -5.57 3.24 5.88
C ALA A 76 -6.53 2.40 5.02
N GLY A 77 -6.08 1.79 3.92
CA GLY A 77 -6.88 0.94 3.05
C GLY A 77 -7.90 1.71 2.20
N VAL A 78 -7.43 2.71 1.49
CA VAL A 78 -8.19 3.45 0.48
C VAL A 78 -7.61 3.14 -0.89
N ILE A 79 -8.46 3.03 -1.90
CA ILE A 79 -8.10 2.98 -3.30
C ILE A 79 -8.75 4.15 -4.02
N HIS A 80 -7.95 4.90 -4.78
CA HIS A 80 -8.40 6.07 -5.54
C HIS A 80 -7.58 6.26 -6.82
N ALA A 81 -8.20 6.86 -7.82
CA ALA A 81 -7.55 7.25 -9.07
C ALA A 81 -7.21 8.75 -9.13
N GLY A 82 -7.28 9.46 -8.02
CA GLY A 82 -7.10 10.89 -7.88
C GLY A 82 -5.66 11.36 -8.04
N PHE A 83 -5.03 11.11 -9.20
CA PHE A 83 -3.66 11.49 -9.50
C PHE A 83 -3.58 12.49 -10.67
N SER A 84 -2.48 13.26 -10.69
CA SER A 84 -2.07 14.08 -11.81
C SER A 84 -1.24 13.30 -12.85
N ALA A 85 -0.71 12.14 -12.48
CA ALA A 85 0.13 11.30 -13.33
C ALA A 85 -0.70 10.17 -13.97
N PRO A 86 -0.80 10.11 -15.31
CA PRO A 86 -1.57 9.09 -16.02
C PRO A 86 -1.24 7.65 -15.61
N LEU A 87 0.04 7.36 -15.42
CA LEU A 87 0.52 6.04 -15.04
C LEU A 87 -0.05 5.57 -13.69
N LEU A 88 -0.13 6.46 -12.69
CA LEU A 88 -0.72 6.14 -11.39
C LEU A 88 -2.25 5.97 -11.47
N VAL A 89 -2.92 6.72 -12.36
CA VAL A 89 -4.35 6.53 -12.64
C VAL A 89 -4.59 5.12 -13.20
N ARG A 90 -3.80 4.69 -14.20
CA ARG A 90 -3.90 3.36 -14.81
C ARG A 90 -3.65 2.24 -13.79
N LEU A 91 -2.62 2.37 -12.94
CA LEU A 91 -2.36 1.42 -11.84
C LEU A 91 -3.55 1.31 -10.88
N SER A 92 -4.19 2.44 -10.58
CA SER A 92 -5.37 2.46 -9.70
C SER A 92 -6.58 1.79 -10.35
N ILE A 93 -6.84 2.05 -11.64
CA ILE A 93 -7.94 1.41 -12.38
C ILE A 93 -7.74 -0.11 -12.39
N LEU A 94 -6.56 -0.57 -12.81
CA LEU A 94 -6.24 -1.99 -12.86
C LEU A 94 -6.36 -2.66 -11.48
N SER A 95 -5.82 -2.03 -10.45
CA SER A 95 -5.92 -2.57 -9.08
C SER A 95 -7.36 -2.61 -8.57
N ARG A 96 -8.16 -1.60 -8.88
CA ARG A 96 -9.56 -1.53 -8.49
C ARG A 96 -10.39 -2.64 -9.12
N GLU A 97 -10.20 -2.89 -10.41
CA GLU A 97 -10.82 -4.01 -11.11
C GLU A 97 -10.45 -5.36 -10.50
N MET A 98 -9.17 -5.54 -10.16
CA MET A 98 -8.69 -6.77 -9.51
C MET A 98 -9.27 -6.93 -8.10
N LEU A 99 -9.38 -5.84 -7.32
CA LEU A 99 -10.02 -5.88 -6.01
C LEU A 99 -11.52 -6.23 -6.13
N GLY A 100 -12.20 -5.76 -7.17
CA GLY A 100 -13.59 -6.12 -7.46
C GLY A 100 -13.80 -7.62 -7.74
N ARG A 101 -12.82 -8.26 -8.38
CA ARG A 101 -12.85 -9.69 -8.69
C ARG A 101 -12.04 -10.56 -7.70
N PHE A 102 -11.55 -9.97 -6.62
CA PHE A 102 -10.60 -10.62 -5.71
C PHE A 102 -11.11 -11.94 -5.14
N ARG A 103 -12.40 -12.00 -4.80
CA ARG A 103 -13.03 -13.22 -4.28
C ARG A 103 -13.07 -14.34 -5.33
N GLU A 104 -13.37 -14.01 -6.57
CA GLU A 104 -13.41 -14.96 -7.67
C GLU A 104 -12.01 -15.55 -7.94
N GLU A 105 -10.99 -14.70 -7.88
CA GLU A 105 -9.63 -15.08 -8.20
C GLU A 105 -8.90 -15.80 -7.06
N THR A 106 -9.10 -15.35 -5.82
CA THR A 106 -8.33 -15.83 -4.65
C THR A 106 -9.15 -16.67 -3.67
N GLY A 107 -10.47 -16.70 -3.81
CA GLY A 107 -11.38 -17.33 -2.84
C GLY A 107 -11.55 -16.54 -1.54
N SER A 108 -10.99 -15.35 -1.43
CA SER A 108 -11.00 -14.50 -0.22
C SER A 108 -11.64 -13.15 -0.51
N ASP A 109 -12.23 -12.53 0.52
CA ASP A 109 -12.82 -11.21 0.38
C ASP A 109 -11.74 -10.11 0.56
N ALA A 110 -11.70 -9.16 -0.37
CA ALA A 110 -10.85 -7.96 -0.26
C ALA A 110 -11.42 -6.93 0.74
N GLY A 111 -12.69 -7.07 1.12
CA GLY A 111 -13.43 -6.01 1.81
C GLY A 111 -13.49 -4.72 1.00
N TYR A 112 -13.47 -4.83 -0.34
CA TYR A 112 -13.58 -3.69 -1.24
C TYR A 112 -15.02 -3.19 -1.32
N ALA A 113 -15.17 -1.87 -1.16
CA ALA A 113 -16.44 -1.17 -1.32
C ALA A 113 -16.21 0.17 -2.04
N ALA A 114 -16.94 0.40 -3.11
CA ALA A 114 -16.96 1.67 -3.84
C ALA A 114 -17.78 2.71 -3.04
N THR A 115 -17.15 3.30 -2.02
CA THR A 115 -17.77 4.33 -1.17
C THR A 115 -17.55 5.73 -1.71
N GLY A 116 -16.84 5.86 -2.80
CA GLY A 116 -16.33 7.12 -3.33
C GLY A 116 -15.09 7.61 -2.59
N HIS A 117 -14.49 8.68 -3.14
CA HIS A 117 -13.45 9.48 -2.49
C HIS A 117 -13.74 10.95 -2.74
N LEU A 118 -13.86 11.72 -1.67
CA LEU A 118 -14.12 13.15 -1.70
C LEU A 118 -12.79 13.91 -1.54
N ARG A 119 -12.52 14.83 -2.45
CA ARG A 119 -11.41 15.78 -2.34
C ARG A 119 -11.98 17.18 -2.18
N VAL A 120 -11.53 17.89 -1.18
CA VAL A 120 -12.04 19.22 -0.79
C VAL A 120 -10.99 20.26 -1.12
N ALA A 121 -11.42 21.33 -1.74
CA ALA A 121 -10.63 22.53 -2.01
C ALA A 121 -11.11 23.70 -1.15
N GLN A 122 -10.16 24.45 -0.62
CA GLN A 122 -10.38 25.62 0.25
C GLN A 122 -9.94 26.92 -0.44
N SER A 123 -9.42 26.84 -1.66
CA SER A 123 -9.03 28.01 -2.46
C SER A 123 -9.32 27.81 -3.95
N PRO A 124 -9.34 28.89 -4.76
CA PRO A 124 -9.44 28.80 -6.22
C PRO A 124 -8.29 28.01 -6.86
N ASP A 125 -7.07 28.15 -6.35
CA ASP A 125 -5.89 27.45 -6.86
C ASP A 125 -6.00 25.92 -6.63
N GLU A 126 -6.49 25.51 -5.45
CA GLU A 126 -6.78 24.11 -5.16
C GLU A 126 -7.88 23.55 -6.08
N MET A 127 -8.90 24.36 -6.41
CA MET A 127 -9.92 23.95 -7.38
C MET A 127 -9.34 23.76 -8.78
N GLU A 128 -8.45 24.68 -9.23
CA GLU A 128 -7.80 24.52 -10.53
C GLU A 128 -6.91 23.27 -10.57
N TRP A 129 -6.22 22.97 -9.47
CA TRP A 129 -5.47 21.73 -9.31
C TRP A 129 -6.38 20.48 -9.39
N LEU A 130 -7.52 20.49 -8.73
CA LEU A 130 -8.50 19.41 -8.83
C LEU A 130 -9.03 19.25 -10.26
N ARG A 131 -9.31 20.34 -10.96
CA ARG A 131 -9.73 20.30 -12.37
C ARG A 131 -8.67 19.67 -13.27
N PHE A 132 -7.40 19.99 -13.04
CA PHE A 132 -6.29 19.34 -13.74
C PHE A 132 -6.29 17.82 -13.50
N GLN A 133 -6.41 17.37 -12.26
CA GLN A 133 -6.51 15.95 -11.92
C GLN A 133 -7.75 15.28 -12.55
N LEU A 134 -8.90 15.95 -12.56
CA LEU A 134 -10.11 15.44 -13.19
C LEU A 134 -9.93 15.26 -14.71
N ARG A 135 -9.25 16.19 -15.37
CA ARG A 135 -8.92 16.05 -16.81
C ARG A 135 -8.05 14.82 -17.05
N THR A 136 -7.01 14.61 -16.24
CA THR A 136 -6.13 13.44 -16.33
C THR A 136 -6.91 12.14 -16.11
N GLN A 137 -7.73 12.07 -15.06
CA GLN A 137 -8.53 10.88 -14.76
C GLN A 137 -9.50 10.53 -15.90
N ARG A 138 -10.18 11.53 -16.45
CA ARG A 138 -11.11 11.33 -17.59
C ARG A 138 -10.38 10.87 -18.85
N ALA A 139 -9.20 11.41 -19.13
CA ALA A 139 -8.36 11.00 -20.25
C ALA A 139 -7.92 9.53 -20.13
N GLU A 140 -7.76 9.03 -18.90
CA GLU A 140 -7.42 7.65 -18.60
C GLU A 140 -8.64 6.72 -18.37
N GLY A 141 -9.86 7.20 -18.67
CA GLY A 141 -11.08 6.39 -18.65
C GLY A 141 -11.86 6.40 -17.33
N VAL A 142 -11.50 7.21 -16.34
CA VAL A 142 -12.32 7.40 -15.13
C VAL A 142 -13.40 8.44 -15.41
N ILE A 143 -14.53 8.00 -15.96
CA ILE A 143 -15.58 8.88 -16.49
C ILE A 143 -16.58 9.38 -15.45
N ASP A 144 -16.65 8.75 -14.28
CA ASP A 144 -17.62 9.03 -13.23
C ASP A 144 -17.18 10.13 -12.25
N VAL A 145 -15.98 10.68 -12.44
CA VAL A 145 -15.45 11.77 -11.59
C VAL A 145 -16.16 13.09 -11.87
N ARG A 146 -16.51 13.80 -10.78
CA ARG A 146 -17.28 15.05 -10.84
C ARG A 146 -16.57 16.17 -10.09
N GLU A 147 -16.62 17.38 -10.64
CA GLU A 147 -16.37 18.62 -9.91
C GLU A 147 -17.61 18.96 -9.07
N LEU A 148 -17.41 19.49 -7.88
CA LEU A 148 -18.46 19.82 -6.91
C LEU A 148 -18.36 21.27 -6.46
N GLY A 149 -19.51 21.91 -6.28
CA GLY A 149 -19.62 23.14 -5.50
C GLY A 149 -19.57 22.88 -3.99
N ALA A 150 -19.39 23.95 -3.20
CA ALA A 150 -19.28 23.84 -1.74
C ALA A 150 -20.48 23.11 -1.08
N ASP A 151 -21.71 23.43 -1.52
CA ASP A 151 -22.93 22.80 -0.99
C ASP A 151 -23.02 21.30 -1.32
N GLU A 152 -22.46 20.89 -2.45
CA GLU A 152 -22.42 19.47 -2.82
C GLU A 152 -21.39 18.69 -1.99
N VAL A 153 -20.25 19.32 -1.69
CA VAL A 153 -19.22 18.74 -0.80
C VAL A 153 -19.83 18.42 0.56
N THR A 154 -20.53 19.39 1.18
CA THR A 154 -21.16 19.20 2.49
C THR A 154 -22.36 18.26 2.45
N ARG A 155 -23.03 18.13 1.31
CA ARG A 155 -24.10 17.13 1.13
C ARG A 155 -23.54 15.70 1.05
N ILE A 156 -22.38 15.52 0.41
CA ILE A 156 -21.70 14.22 0.31
C ILE A 156 -21.08 13.82 1.64
N ASN A 157 -20.45 14.78 2.34
CA ASN A 157 -19.92 14.54 3.67
C ASN A 157 -20.47 15.58 4.66
N PRO A 158 -21.64 15.32 5.27
CA PRO A 158 -22.31 16.25 6.18
C PRO A 158 -21.60 16.40 7.55
N ALA A 159 -20.55 15.64 7.80
CA ALA A 159 -19.73 15.79 9.00
C ALA A 159 -18.74 16.95 8.91
N LEU A 160 -18.48 17.48 7.71
CA LEU A 160 -17.51 18.56 7.49
C LEU A 160 -18.07 19.91 7.94
N ALA A 161 -17.20 20.73 8.56
CA ALA A 161 -17.47 22.15 8.72
C ALA A 161 -17.58 22.82 7.33
N PRO A 162 -18.67 23.56 7.02
CA PRO A 162 -18.83 24.16 5.70
C PRO A 162 -17.91 25.38 5.48
N ALA A 163 -17.43 25.99 6.56
CA ALA A 163 -16.61 27.20 6.48
C ALA A 163 -15.29 26.95 5.73
N GLY A 164 -14.96 27.84 4.81
CA GLY A 164 -13.70 27.78 4.04
C GLY A 164 -13.71 26.76 2.88
N ILE A 165 -14.78 26.01 2.64
CA ILE A 165 -14.88 25.12 1.49
C ILE A 165 -15.25 25.95 0.25
N THR A 166 -14.37 25.92 -0.77
CA THR A 166 -14.61 26.56 -2.07
C THR A 166 -15.32 25.60 -3.03
N GLY A 167 -15.04 24.30 -2.91
CA GLY A 167 -15.61 23.25 -3.75
C GLY A 167 -14.84 21.94 -3.57
N GLY A 168 -14.93 21.06 -4.55
CA GLY A 168 -14.25 19.78 -4.46
C GLY A 168 -14.36 18.92 -5.71
N ALA A 169 -13.94 17.67 -5.57
CA ALA A 169 -14.09 16.63 -6.56
C ALA A 169 -14.52 15.32 -5.91
N PHE A 170 -15.37 14.56 -6.58
CA PHE A 170 -15.84 13.26 -6.09
C PHE A 170 -15.68 12.19 -7.17
N ALA A 171 -15.11 11.06 -6.78
CA ALA A 171 -14.92 9.89 -7.62
C ALA A 171 -15.72 8.71 -7.02
N PRO A 172 -16.95 8.43 -7.50
CA PRO A 172 -17.82 7.38 -6.94
C PRO A 172 -17.23 5.98 -6.98
N SER A 173 -16.45 5.65 -8.01
CA SER A 173 -15.80 4.35 -8.17
C SER A 173 -14.57 4.14 -7.30
N ASP A 174 -14.03 5.19 -6.70
CA ASP A 174 -13.01 5.07 -5.66
C ASP A 174 -13.64 4.50 -4.37
N GLY A 175 -12.82 4.10 -3.41
CA GLY A 175 -13.40 3.56 -2.19
C GLY A 175 -12.40 3.01 -1.21
N VAL A 176 -12.85 2.05 -0.43
CA VAL A 176 -12.10 1.44 0.65
C VAL A 176 -11.90 -0.05 0.41
N PHE A 177 -10.88 -0.61 1.02
CA PHE A 177 -10.64 -2.05 1.07
C PHE A 177 -9.99 -2.44 2.40
N ARG A 178 -9.84 -3.74 2.65
CA ARG A 178 -9.21 -4.31 3.85
C ARG A 178 -7.81 -4.84 3.50
N PRO A 179 -6.73 -4.06 3.66
CA PRO A 179 -5.39 -4.45 3.22
C PRO A 179 -4.92 -5.78 3.82
N MET A 180 -5.25 -6.06 5.08
CA MET A 180 -4.87 -7.32 5.72
C MET A 180 -5.67 -8.52 5.21
N GLN A 181 -6.90 -8.32 4.77
CA GLN A 181 -7.68 -9.37 4.10
C GLN A 181 -7.11 -9.66 2.70
N VAL A 182 -6.72 -8.62 1.97
CA VAL A 182 -6.05 -8.76 0.66
C VAL A 182 -4.71 -9.48 0.82
N LEU A 183 -3.89 -9.08 1.80
CA LEU A 183 -2.63 -9.76 2.11
C LEU A 183 -2.85 -11.24 2.43
N ALA A 184 -3.76 -11.54 3.35
CA ALA A 184 -4.07 -12.92 3.74
C ALA A 184 -4.64 -13.73 2.57
N GLY A 185 -5.50 -13.12 1.75
CA GLY A 185 -6.08 -13.75 0.57
C GLY A 185 -5.02 -14.14 -0.47
N TYR A 186 -4.09 -13.23 -0.77
CA TYR A 186 -2.98 -13.55 -1.68
C TYR A 186 -2.06 -14.64 -1.11
N LEU A 187 -1.67 -14.56 0.18
CA LEU A 187 -0.84 -15.58 0.81
C LEU A 187 -1.52 -16.96 0.76
N ALA A 188 -2.77 -17.04 1.19
CA ALA A 188 -3.51 -18.30 1.18
C ALA A 188 -3.70 -18.87 -0.23
N ALA A 189 -3.96 -18.00 -1.22
CA ALA A 189 -4.10 -18.40 -2.61
C ALA A 189 -2.77 -18.89 -3.21
N ALA A 190 -1.66 -18.21 -2.89
CA ALA A 190 -0.32 -18.58 -3.30
C ALA A 190 0.11 -19.92 -2.65
N GLU A 191 -0.14 -20.10 -1.36
CA GLU A 191 0.15 -21.36 -0.63
C GLU A 191 -0.61 -22.55 -1.24
N ARG A 192 -1.87 -22.39 -1.65
CA ARG A 192 -2.63 -23.44 -2.36
C ARG A 192 -1.99 -23.84 -3.71
N GLN A 193 -1.20 -22.94 -4.30
CA GLN A 193 -0.42 -23.20 -5.54
C GLN A 193 1.01 -23.69 -5.24
N GLY A 194 1.36 -23.95 -3.97
CA GLY A 194 2.65 -24.49 -3.58
C GLY A 194 3.72 -23.44 -3.24
N VAL A 195 3.37 -22.15 -3.18
CA VAL A 195 4.27 -21.12 -2.64
C VAL A 195 4.52 -21.39 -1.16
N ARG A 196 5.76 -21.23 -0.73
CA ARG A 196 6.17 -21.41 0.66
C ARG A 196 6.55 -20.06 1.26
N THR A 197 6.15 -19.81 2.52
CA THR A 197 6.49 -18.58 3.23
C THR A 197 7.37 -18.89 4.45
N LEU A 198 8.51 -18.22 4.53
CA LEU A 198 9.49 -18.30 5.62
C LEU A 198 9.42 -17.05 6.47
N TRP A 199 8.59 -17.08 7.49
CA TRP A 199 8.54 -16.00 8.50
C TRP A 199 9.73 -16.09 9.45
N GLY A 200 10.17 -14.94 10.01
CA GLY A 200 11.35 -14.87 10.88
C GLY A 200 12.67 -15.05 10.12
N THR A 201 12.65 -14.96 8.79
CA THR A 201 13.82 -15.18 7.95
C THR A 201 14.32 -13.85 7.35
N ASP A 202 15.46 -13.36 7.85
CA ASP A 202 16.11 -12.17 7.31
C ASP A 202 17.13 -12.55 6.22
N VAL A 203 17.08 -11.86 5.08
CA VAL A 203 18.03 -11.98 3.98
C VAL A 203 19.18 -11.01 4.21
N GLN A 204 20.32 -11.54 4.61
CA GLN A 204 21.49 -10.78 5.03
C GLN A 204 22.46 -10.44 3.89
N GLY A 205 22.34 -11.10 2.74
CA GLY A 205 23.23 -10.86 1.60
C GLY A 205 23.00 -11.84 0.47
N PHE A 206 23.82 -11.71 -0.57
CA PHE A 206 23.74 -12.54 -1.77
C PHE A 206 25.12 -13.03 -2.20
N LYS A 207 25.18 -14.26 -2.74
CA LYS A 207 26.33 -14.76 -3.48
C LYS A 207 26.10 -14.54 -4.96
N ARG A 208 27.10 -14.06 -5.69
CA ARG A 208 27.03 -13.74 -7.12
C ARG A 208 28.04 -14.56 -7.92
N SER A 209 27.69 -14.84 -9.17
CA SER A 209 28.64 -15.38 -10.16
C SER A 209 29.55 -14.27 -10.70
N SER A 210 30.53 -14.62 -11.49
CA SER A 210 31.40 -13.68 -12.24
C SER A 210 30.58 -12.81 -13.23
N THR A 211 29.40 -13.27 -13.66
CA THR A 211 28.44 -12.55 -14.52
C THR A 211 27.49 -11.64 -13.75
N ARG A 212 27.77 -11.35 -12.48
CA ARG A 212 26.95 -10.54 -11.56
C ARG A 212 25.55 -11.14 -11.26
N ARG A 213 25.23 -12.34 -11.72
CA ARG A 213 23.98 -13.03 -11.44
C ARG A 213 23.96 -13.54 -10.00
N ILE A 214 22.89 -13.35 -9.26
CA ILE A 214 22.71 -13.92 -7.93
C ILE A 214 22.52 -15.43 -8.06
N THR A 215 23.31 -16.19 -7.29
CA THR A 215 23.29 -17.68 -7.28
C THR A 215 22.71 -18.20 -5.97
N ALA A 216 22.84 -17.43 -4.87
CA ALA A 216 22.28 -17.80 -3.57
C ALA A 216 22.00 -16.55 -2.72
N ALA A 217 21.00 -16.68 -1.84
CA ALA A 217 20.73 -15.75 -0.75
C ALA A 217 21.32 -16.31 0.56
N VAL A 218 21.95 -15.44 1.33
CA VAL A 218 22.43 -15.72 2.70
C VAL A 218 21.36 -15.23 3.65
N THR A 219 20.81 -16.12 4.45
CA THR A 219 19.71 -15.83 5.39
C THR A 219 20.12 -16.14 6.82
N THR A 220 19.32 -15.71 7.79
CA THR A 220 19.47 -16.08 9.21
C THR A 220 19.38 -17.59 9.46
N HIS A 221 18.86 -18.36 8.50
CA HIS A 221 18.69 -19.82 8.59
C HIS A 221 19.59 -20.58 7.61
N GLY A 222 20.66 -19.94 7.12
CA GLY A 222 21.62 -20.55 6.21
C GLY A 222 21.55 -20.01 4.78
N THR A 223 22.23 -20.70 3.86
CA THR A 223 22.33 -20.26 2.46
C THR A 223 21.33 -21.02 1.58
N MET A 224 20.54 -20.29 0.81
CA MET A 224 19.55 -20.82 -0.13
C MET A 224 20.00 -20.51 -1.56
N ARG A 225 20.12 -21.52 -2.43
CA ARG A 225 20.33 -21.30 -3.89
C ARG A 225 19.08 -20.70 -4.50
N VAL A 226 19.23 -19.71 -5.39
CA VAL A 226 18.11 -19.03 -6.02
C VAL A 226 18.30 -18.87 -7.53
N GLY A 227 17.23 -19.04 -8.28
CA GLY A 227 17.18 -18.74 -9.71
C GLY A 227 17.00 -17.25 -9.99
N ALA A 228 16.07 -16.62 -9.28
CA ALA A 228 15.81 -15.20 -9.31
C ALA A 228 15.47 -14.66 -7.89
N VAL A 229 15.63 -13.37 -7.70
CA VAL A 229 15.27 -12.66 -6.47
C VAL A 229 14.34 -11.50 -6.79
N VAL A 230 13.28 -11.35 -6.03
CA VAL A 230 12.40 -10.17 -6.07
C VAL A 230 12.57 -9.40 -4.77
N ASN A 231 12.95 -8.15 -4.87
CA ASN A 231 12.96 -7.21 -3.76
C ASN A 231 11.56 -6.59 -3.62
N ALA A 232 10.82 -7.00 -2.60
CA ALA A 232 9.55 -6.44 -2.17
C ALA A 232 9.63 -6.01 -0.68
N ALA A 233 10.84 -5.59 -0.25
CA ALA A 233 11.17 -5.36 1.16
C ALA A 233 10.68 -4.01 1.71
N GLY A 234 9.83 -3.28 0.96
CA GLY A 234 9.21 -2.03 1.39
C GLY A 234 10.25 -0.99 1.86
N ALA A 235 10.07 -0.44 3.05
CA ALA A 235 10.99 0.57 3.60
C ALA A 235 12.46 0.10 3.73
N TRP A 236 12.72 -1.20 3.65
CA TRP A 236 14.07 -1.80 3.71
C TRP A 236 14.60 -2.22 2.33
N ALA A 237 13.93 -1.79 1.27
CA ALA A 237 14.27 -2.17 -0.10
C ALA A 237 15.66 -1.67 -0.52
N ALA A 238 16.02 -0.43 -0.19
CA ALA A 238 17.32 0.13 -0.57
C ALA A 238 18.50 -0.58 0.10
N PRO A 239 18.54 -0.82 1.43
CA PRO A 239 19.56 -1.65 2.05
C PRO A 239 19.66 -3.08 1.49
N LEU A 240 18.54 -3.68 1.09
CA LEU A 240 18.56 -5.00 0.46
C LEU A 240 19.14 -4.96 -0.94
N ALA A 241 18.81 -3.94 -1.74
CA ALA A 241 19.34 -3.72 -3.08
C ALA A 241 20.87 -3.47 -3.04
N ASP A 242 21.34 -2.71 -2.06
CA ASP A 242 22.78 -2.46 -1.86
C ASP A 242 23.55 -3.77 -1.63
N ARG A 243 23.01 -4.71 -0.86
CA ARG A 243 23.58 -6.06 -0.67
C ARG A 243 23.65 -6.87 -1.98
N ALA A 244 22.81 -6.53 -2.96
CA ALA A 244 22.87 -7.09 -4.31
C ALA A 244 23.79 -6.27 -5.25
N GLY A 245 24.36 -5.16 -4.78
CA GLY A 245 25.17 -4.22 -5.55
C GLY A 245 24.34 -3.41 -6.54
N VAL A 246 23.10 -3.12 -6.18
CA VAL A 246 22.15 -2.32 -6.96
C VAL A 246 21.83 -1.05 -6.20
N ALA A 247 22.03 0.11 -6.82
CA ALA A 247 21.68 1.41 -6.26
C ALA A 247 20.18 1.68 -6.46
N LEU A 248 19.41 1.56 -5.39
CA LEU A 248 17.95 1.82 -5.40
C LEU A 248 17.66 3.12 -4.64
N PRO A 249 17.25 4.21 -5.32
CA PRO A 249 17.04 5.53 -4.69
C PRO A 249 15.66 5.62 -4.01
N VAL A 250 15.42 4.74 -3.05
CA VAL A 250 14.18 4.70 -2.27
C VAL A 250 14.50 4.97 -0.81
N LEU A 251 13.74 5.87 -0.19
CA LEU A 251 13.95 6.28 1.19
C LEU A 251 12.72 5.96 2.04
N PRO A 252 12.90 5.47 3.28
CA PRO A 252 11.81 5.34 4.23
C PRO A 252 11.39 6.72 4.75
N LEU A 253 10.08 6.95 4.79
CA LEU A 253 9.49 8.17 5.31
C LEU A 253 8.39 7.81 6.30
N ARG A 254 8.52 8.27 7.55
CA ARG A 254 7.48 8.08 8.58
C ARG A 254 6.20 8.83 8.19
N ARG A 255 5.08 8.13 8.33
CA ARG A 255 3.73 8.69 8.32
C ARG A 255 3.01 8.28 9.59
N GLN A 256 2.19 9.17 10.11
CA GLN A 256 1.48 8.95 11.36
C GLN A 256 -0.03 8.90 11.09
N VAL A 257 -0.73 8.10 11.85
CA VAL A 257 -2.19 7.96 11.80
C VAL A 257 -2.73 8.21 13.20
N LEU A 258 -3.49 9.26 13.33
CA LEU A 258 -4.34 9.49 14.49
C LEU A 258 -5.57 8.59 14.36
N SER A 259 -5.80 7.77 15.36
CA SER A 259 -6.96 6.87 15.42
C SER A 259 -7.88 7.34 16.55
N VAL A 260 -9.05 7.81 16.17
CA VAL A 260 -10.03 8.37 17.10
C VAL A 260 -11.16 7.38 17.28
N ALA A 261 -11.50 7.03 18.52
CA ALA A 261 -12.73 6.35 18.83
C ALA A 261 -13.88 7.35 18.69
N ALA A 262 -14.39 7.51 17.48
CA ALA A 262 -15.45 8.49 17.19
C ALA A 262 -16.84 7.98 17.58
N GLY A 263 -16.99 6.69 17.86
CA GLY A 263 -18.28 6.07 18.21
C GLY A 263 -19.38 6.44 17.22
N HIS A 264 -20.52 6.84 17.72
CA HIS A 264 -21.67 7.28 16.92
C HIS A 264 -21.69 8.81 16.67
N ALA A 265 -20.58 9.52 16.95
CA ALA A 265 -20.52 10.97 16.77
C ALA A 265 -20.57 11.40 15.29
N LEU A 266 -20.18 10.50 14.37
CA LEU A 266 -20.16 10.77 12.95
C LEU A 266 -21.21 9.93 12.22
N PRO A 267 -21.84 10.46 11.15
CA PRO A 267 -22.70 9.66 10.27
C PRO A 267 -21.97 8.41 9.75
N PRO A 268 -22.67 7.29 9.57
CA PRO A 268 -22.07 6.10 8.98
C PRO A 268 -21.78 6.29 7.48
N ASN A 269 -20.86 5.49 6.95
CA ASN A 269 -20.58 5.40 5.52
C ASN A 269 -20.08 6.70 4.85
N LEU A 270 -19.46 7.58 5.61
CA LEU A 270 -18.81 8.75 5.03
C LEU A 270 -17.70 8.33 4.07
N PRO A 271 -17.61 8.94 2.87
CA PRO A 271 -16.51 8.64 1.96
C PRO A 271 -15.18 9.09 2.58
N PRO A 272 -14.07 8.37 2.30
CA PRO A 272 -12.74 8.90 2.54
C PRO A 272 -12.64 10.32 2.00
N THR A 273 -12.12 11.23 2.81
CA THR A 273 -12.09 12.66 2.46
C THR A 273 -10.68 13.20 2.61
N THR A 274 -10.19 13.89 1.56
CA THR A 274 -8.87 14.54 1.54
C THR A 274 -9.03 16.04 1.30
N PHE A 275 -8.42 16.88 2.13
CA PHE A 275 -8.26 18.30 1.87
C PHE A 275 -7.01 18.50 1.01
N THR A 276 -7.17 19.17 -0.11
CA THR A 276 -6.16 19.24 -1.17
C THR A 276 -4.94 20.08 -0.74
N GLY A 277 -5.14 21.19 -0.05
CA GLY A 277 -4.08 22.16 0.26
C GLY A 277 -3.07 21.66 1.30
N ASP A 278 -3.52 21.01 2.36
CA ASP A 278 -2.64 20.57 3.44
C ASP A 278 -2.52 19.06 3.60
N GLY A 279 -3.19 18.28 2.75
CA GLY A 279 -3.16 16.83 2.77
C GLY A 279 -3.82 16.19 4.01
N PHE A 280 -4.68 16.94 4.73
CA PHE A 280 -5.51 16.34 5.76
C PHE A 280 -6.42 15.30 5.13
N PHE A 281 -6.37 14.11 5.66
CA PHE A 281 -7.17 12.99 5.20
C PHE A 281 -7.91 12.37 6.37
N CYS A 282 -9.17 11.98 6.16
CA CYS A 282 -9.92 11.22 7.14
C CYS A 282 -10.77 10.13 6.49
N ARG A 283 -10.94 9.02 7.21
CA ARG A 283 -11.87 7.95 6.86
C ARG A 283 -12.36 7.18 8.08
N GLN A 284 -13.59 6.73 8.04
CA GLN A 284 -14.10 5.76 9.01
C GLN A 284 -13.57 4.35 8.68
N ARG A 285 -13.16 3.63 9.71
CA ARG A 285 -12.82 2.20 9.66
C ARG A 285 -13.31 1.54 10.93
N ASP A 286 -14.30 0.68 10.80
CA ASP A 286 -15.00 0.06 11.93
C ASP A 286 -15.62 1.15 12.83
N ASP A 287 -15.34 1.13 14.12
CA ASP A 287 -15.79 2.11 15.12
C ASP A 287 -14.86 3.33 15.26
N ARG A 288 -13.82 3.42 14.42
CA ARG A 288 -12.79 4.46 14.52
C ARG A 288 -12.77 5.37 13.31
N LEU A 289 -12.42 6.63 13.56
CA LEU A 289 -12.00 7.58 12.53
C LEU A 289 -10.48 7.58 12.46
N LEU A 290 -9.95 7.32 11.28
CA LEU A 290 -8.53 7.48 10.97
C LEU A 290 -8.30 8.85 10.37
N VAL A 291 -7.35 9.60 10.94
CA VAL A 291 -6.95 10.92 10.46
C VAL A 291 -5.45 10.90 10.16
N MET A 292 -5.08 11.43 9.02
CA MET A 292 -3.70 11.59 8.59
C MET A 292 -3.46 13.01 8.07
N ARG A 293 -2.26 13.49 8.22
CA ARG A 293 -1.72 14.67 7.53
C ARG A 293 -0.22 14.50 7.34
N PRO A 294 0.41 15.26 6.45
CA PRO A 294 1.86 15.28 6.35
C PRO A 294 2.52 15.49 7.70
N SER A 295 3.62 14.82 7.94
CA SER A 295 4.44 14.96 9.13
C SER A 295 5.90 15.14 8.74
N PRO A 296 6.69 15.92 9.50
CA PRO A 296 8.11 16.08 9.21
C PRO A 296 8.85 14.73 9.21
N ALA A 297 9.83 14.59 8.34
CA ALA A 297 10.76 13.47 8.40
C ALA A 297 11.62 13.55 9.65
N ILE A 298 11.85 12.43 10.34
CA ILE A 298 12.77 12.37 11.46
C ILE A 298 14.20 12.23 10.91
N ARG A 299 15.01 13.26 11.10
CA ARG A 299 16.42 13.21 10.70
C ARG A 299 17.19 12.17 11.53
N GLY A 300 18.01 11.36 10.86
CA GLY A 300 18.88 10.38 11.51
C GLY A 300 18.20 9.11 12.05
N ARG A 301 16.86 8.98 11.91
CA ARG A 301 16.12 7.81 12.35
C ARG A 301 15.12 7.35 11.28
N PRO A 302 15.59 6.87 10.13
CA PRO A 302 14.73 6.62 8.97
C PRO A 302 13.70 5.51 9.20
N TRP A 303 13.91 4.62 10.16
CA TRP A 303 12.98 3.51 10.49
C TRP A 303 12.22 3.72 11.81
N ASP A 304 12.28 4.91 12.39
CA ASP A 304 11.53 5.23 13.60
C ASP A 304 10.03 5.38 13.27
N THR A 305 9.19 4.59 13.90
CA THR A 305 7.73 4.61 13.77
C THR A 305 7.04 5.13 15.02
N THR A 306 7.78 5.70 15.98
CA THR A 306 7.17 6.30 17.17
C THR A 306 6.25 7.44 16.78
N VAL A 307 5.12 7.51 17.47
CA VAL A 307 4.14 8.59 17.28
C VAL A 307 4.61 9.84 18.04
N ASP A 308 4.57 10.96 17.34
CA ASP A 308 4.93 12.27 17.93
C ASP A 308 3.73 12.86 18.67
N PRO A 309 3.83 13.10 20.00
CA PRO A 309 2.73 13.67 20.77
C PRO A 309 2.29 15.05 20.27
N ALA A 310 3.22 15.89 19.83
CA ALA A 310 2.88 17.23 19.31
C ALA A 310 2.08 17.11 18.00
N TRP A 311 2.47 16.18 17.11
CA TRP A 311 1.72 15.92 15.89
C TRP A 311 0.29 15.40 16.18
N ILE A 312 0.12 14.56 17.22
CA ILE A 312 -1.20 14.08 17.67
C ILE A 312 -2.05 15.25 18.14
N GLU A 313 -1.50 16.14 18.98
CA GLU A 313 -2.22 17.31 19.51
C GLU A 313 -2.70 18.24 18.38
N GLU A 314 -1.79 18.64 17.48
CA GLU A 314 -2.09 19.49 16.34
C GLU A 314 -3.10 18.84 15.38
N THR A 315 -2.94 17.54 15.10
CA THR A 315 -3.85 16.81 14.22
C THR A 315 -5.24 16.66 14.85
N THR A 316 -5.31 16.50 16.17
CA THR A 316 -6.56 16.46 16.92
C THR A 316 -7.28 17.80 16.87
N ALA A 317 -6.56 18.90 17.04
CA ALA A 317 -7.14 20.25 16.96
C ALA A 317 -7.74 20.50 15.56
N LEU A 318 -6.99 20.18 14.51
CA LEU A 318 -7.44 20.31 13.13
C LEU A 318 -8.62 19.39 12.80
N ALA A 319 -8.63 18.16 13.33
CA ALA A 319 -9.75 17.25 13.16
C ALA A 319 -11.04 17.78 13.80
N ARG A 320 -10.96 18.43 14.96
CA ARG A 320 -12.11 19.08 15.62
C ARG A 320 -12.62 20.29 14.86
N GLU A 321 -11.73 21.07 14.27
CA GLU A 321 -12.08 22.19 13.42
C GLU A 321 -12.86 21.74 12.18
N ARG A 322 -12.37 20.68 11.49
CA ARG A 322 -12.93 20.19 10.25
C ARG A 322 -14.16 19.30 10.41
N LEU A 323 -14.26 18.65 11.56
CA LEU A 323 -15.33 17.72 11.93
C LEU A 323 -15.95 18.16 13.26
N PRO A 324 -16.86 19.15 13.27
CA PRO A 324 -17.39 19.76 14.49
C PRO A 324 -18.01 18.78 15.48
N ALA A 325 -18.54 17.65 15.01
CA ALA A 325 -19.07 16.59 15.86
C ALA A 325 -18.01 15.99 16.83
N LEU A 326 -16.72 16.18 16.54
CA LEU A 326 -15.62 15.75 17.41
C LEU A 326 -15.32 16.75 18.54
N ALA A 327 -15.88 17.96 18.51
CA ALA A 327 -15.56 19.02 19.49
C ALA A 327 -15.88 18.60 20.92
N SER A 328 -16.99 17.90 21.14
CA SER A 328 -17.44 17.40 22.44
C SER A 328 -17.01 15.95 22.74
N THR A 329 -16.28 15.31 21.81
CA THR A 329 -15.90 13.90 21.95
C THR A 329 -14.56 13.78 22.65
N THR A 330 -14.48 12.92 23.68
CA THR A 330 -13.19 12.51 24.25
C THR A 330 -12.45 11.71 23.21
N ILE A 331 -11.27 12.19 22.80
CA ILE A 331 -10.45 11.54 21.78
C ILE A 331 -9.50 10.56 22.48
N ASP A 332 -9.79 9.26 22.33
CA ASP A 332 -8.84 8.21 22.67
C ASP A 332 -7.82 8.07 21.53
N THR A 333 -6.59 8.48 21.82
CA THR A 333 -5.46 8.42 20.86
C THR A 333 -4.60 7.18 21.04
N ALA A 334 -4.91 6.30 21.99
CA ALA A 334 -4.11 5.12 22.32
C ALA A 334 -3.99 4.12 21.14
N GLY A 335 -4.95 4.15 20.22
CA GLY A 335 -4.91 3.36 18.99
C GLY A 335 -4.17 4.03 17.83
N SER A 336 -3.48 5.16 18.04
CA SER A 336 -2.70 5.84 17.00
C SER A 336 -1.37 5.14 16.75
N TRP A 337 -0.88 5.22 15.52
CA TRP A 337 0.36 4.52 15.14
C TRP A 337 1.19 5.30 14.11
N GLY A 338 2.47 4.97 14.03
CA GLY A 338 3.36 5.38 12.94
C GLY A 338 3.64 4.23 11.98
N GLY A 339 3.76 4.52 10.71
CA GLY A 339 4.13 3.61 9.65
C GLY A 339 5.19 4.19 8.73
N LEU A 340 5.76 3.35 7.87
CA LEU A 340 6.78 3.78 6.91
C LEU A 340 6.24 3.71 5.49
N HIS A 341 6.35 4.81 4.77
CA HIS A 341 6.27 4.82 3.31
C HIS A 341 7.67 4.64 2.73
N GLU A 342 7.77 3.95 1.61
CA GLU A 342 8.96 3.86 0.78
C GLU A 342 8.85 4.88 -0.36
N ILE A 343 9.63 5.96 -0.30
CA ILE A 343 9.51 7.08 -1.23
C ILE A 343 10.59 6.97 -2.31
N SER A 344 10.17 6.96 -3.58
CA SER A 344 11.05 7.12 -4.75
C SER A 344 11.19 8.59 -5.12
N PRO A 345 12.23 9.00 -5.86
CA PRO A 345 12.48 10.41 -6.20
C PRO A 345 11.35 11.08 -6.98
N ASP A 346 10.65 10.32 -7.83
CA ASP A 346 9.55 10.80 -8.67
C ASP A 346 8.17 10.35 -8.18
N HIS A 347 8.10 9.76 -6.99
CA HIS A 347 6.88 9.24 -6.37
C HIS A 347 6.16 8.14 -7.16
N HIS A 348 6.80 7.54 -8.15
CA HIS A 348 6.28 6.39 -8.89
C HIS A 348 6.97 5.09 -8.45
N PRO A 349 6.28 3.94 -8.51
CA PRO A 349 6.92 2.67 -8.22
C PRO A 349 8.16 2.41 -9.07
N VAL A 350 9.11 1.67 -8.52
CA VAL A 350 10.21 1.06 -9.25
C VAL A 350 9.83 -0.41 -9.48
N LEU A 351 9.63 -0.79 -10.74
CA LEU A 351 9.14 -2.11 -11.13
C LEU A 351 9.99 -2.68 -12.28
N GLY A 352 10.48 -3.91 -12.13
CA GLY A 352 11.23 -4.60 -13.16
C GLY A 352 12.62 -5.05 -12.74
N ALA A 353 13.44 -5.49 -13.70
CA ALA A 353 14.81 -5.94 -13.46
C ALA A 353 15.75 -4.78 -13.10
N ALA A 354 16.80 -5.09 -12.35
CA ALA A 354 17.76 -4.10 -11.86
C ALA A 354 18.82 -3.67 -12.90
N GLY A 355 18.84 -4.23 -14.09
CA GLY A 355 19.86 -3.90 -15.10
C GLY A 355 21.24 -4.44 -14.76
N GLU A 356 21.85 -4.02 -13.67
CA GLU A 356 23.18 -4.47 -13.22
C GLU A 356 23.19 -5.93 -12.71
N CYS A 357 22.01 -6.49 -12.43
CA CYS A 357 21.81 -7.86 -11.97
C CYS A 357 20.56 -8.43 -12.60
N GLU A 358 20.70 -9.18 -13.70
CA GLU A 358 19.60 -9.65 -14.55
C GLU A 358 18.51 -10.46 -13.84
N ASN A 359 18.87 -11.17 -12.77
CA ASN A 359 17.93 -11.98 -12.01
C ASN A 359 17.53 -11.36 -10.66
N PHE A 360 17.73 -10.05 -10.50
CA PHE A 360 17.25 -9.27 -9.37
C PHE A 360 16.16 -8.31 -9.84
N PHE A 361 14.95 -8.54 -9.37
CA PHE A 361 13.77 -7.77 -9.74
C PHE A 361 13.31 -6.90 -8.57
N MET A 362 12.63 -5.81 -8.87
CA MET A 362 12.18 -4.84 -7.87
C MET A 362 10.69 -4.55 -8.01
N ALA A 363 10.03 -4.38 -6.86
CA ALA A 363 8.69 -3.83 -6.71
C ALA A 363 8.68 -2.94 -5.47
N ASN A 364 9.16 -1.72 -5.61
CA ASN A 364 9.48 -0.81 -4.51
C ASN A 364 9.10 0.64 -4.82
N GLY A 365 9.27 1.54 -3.85
CA GLY A 365 9.16 2.97 -4.07
C GLY A 365 7.76 3.47 -4.35
N SER A 366 6.74 2.77 -3.88
CA SER A 366 5.32 3.06 -4.16
C SER A 366 4.80 4.34 -3.49
N SER A 367 5.63 5.07 -2.76
CA SER A 367 5.41 6.43 -2.25
C SER A 367 4.06 6.65 -1.53
N GLY A 368 3.66 5.66 -0.71
CA GLY A 368 2.40 5.69 0.05
C GLY A 368 1.23 4.96 -0.63
N HIS A 369 1.33 4.61 -1.90
CA HIS A 369 0.26 3.98 -2.68
C HIS A 369 0.43 2.46 -2.83
N GLY A 370 1.46 1.87 -2.22
CA GLY A 370 1.82 0.46 -2.40
C GLY A 370 0.70 -0.53 -2.09
N ALA A 371 -0.08 -0.29 -1.03
CA ALA A 371 -1.15 -1.20 -0.68
C ALA A 371 -2.29 -1.22 -1.71
N MET A 372 -2.67 -0.06 -2.22
CA MET A 372 -3.74 0.03 -3.23
C MET A 372 -3.29 -0.42 -4.63
N HIS A 373 -2.00 -0.28 -4.95
CA HIS A 373 -1.44 -0.70 -6.23
C HIS A 373 -0.87 -2.14 -6.20
N ALA A 374 -0.82 -2.80 -5.05
CA ALA A 374 -0.27 -4.15 -4.92
C ALA A 374 -0.86 -5.18 -5.89
N PRO A 375 -2.18 -5.20 -6.17
CA PRO A 375 -2.73 -6.09 -7.17
C PRO A 375 -2.09 -5.89 -8.55
N ALA A 376 -2.09 -4.67 -9.07
CA ALA A 376 -1.51 -4.34 -10.38
C ALA A 376 0.00 -4.59 -10.41
N LEU A 377 0.75 -4.13 -9.40
CA LEU A 377 2.21 -4.32 -9.35
C LEU A 377 2.60 -5.79 -9.36
N GLY A 378 1.85 -6.63 -8.64
CA GLY A 378 2.09 -8.08 -8.63
C GLY A 378 1.85 -8.73 -9.98
N GLN A 379 0.74 -8.41 -10.62
CA GLN A 379 0.41 -8.91 -11.96
C GLN A 379 1.45 -8.48 -13.00
N LEU A 380 1.79 -7.20 -13.03
CA LEU A 380 2.70 -6.63 -14.01
C LEU A 380 4.12 -7.19 -13.87
N LEU A 381 4.63 -7.33 -12.64
CA LEU A 381 5.96 -7.90 -12.43
C LEU A 381 5.98 -9.38 -12.78
N ALA A 382 4.96 -10.15 -12.40
CA ALA A 382 4.87 -11.56 -12.73
C ALA A 382 4.80 -11.77 -14.24
N ALA A 383 4.05 -10.96 -14.98
CA ALA A 383 3.99 -10.98 -16.44
C ALA A 383 5.37 -10.70 -17.07
N LEU A 384 6.09 -9.67 -16.56
CA LEU A 384 7.45 -9.37 -17.02
C LEU A 384 8.42 -10.53 -16.78
N MET A 385 8.35 -11.18 -15.63
CA MET A 385 9.26 -12.27 -15.26
C MET A 385 9.00 -13.58 -16.05
N THR A 386 7.83 -13.71 -16.65
CA THR A 386 7.43 -14.92 -17.40
C THR A 386 7.47 -14.75 -18.91
N ASP A 387 7.89 -13.59 -19.42
CA ASP A 387 7.77 -13.20 -20.83
C ASP A 387 6.36 -13.50 -21.39
N SER A 388 5.35 -13.41 -20.53
CA SER A 388 3.97 -13.66 -20.92
C SER A 388 3.48 -12.53 -21.83
N GLU A 389 2.80 -12.92 -22.90
CA GLU A 389 2.29 -11.98 -23.90
C GLU A 389 1.38 -10.94 -23.27
N THR A 390 1.68 -9.69 -23.52
CA THR A 390 0.92 -8.49 -23.23
C THR A 390 0.72 -8.17 -21.73
N PRO A 391 1.62 -7.39 -21.12
CA PRO A 391 1.31 -6.76 -19.85
C PRO A 391 0.07 -5.86 -20.01
N ALA A 392 -0.80 -5.83 -19.00
CA ALA A 392 -2.02 -5.01 -19.00
C ALA A 392 -1.77 -3.50 -19.20
N MET A 393 -0.52 -3.07 -19.04
CA MET A 393 -0.04 -1.71 -19.32
C MET A 393 1.48 -1.70 -19.55
N ASP A 394 1.97 -0.67 -20.24
CA ASP A 394 3.41 -0.42 -20.37
C ASP A 394 4.04 -0.04 -19.02
N ILE A 395 5.03 -0.82 -18.57
CA ILE A 395 5.80 -0.60 -17.33
C ILE A 395 7.21 -0.05 -17.57
N VAL A 396 7.61 0.17 -18.80
CA VAL A 396 8.93 0.76 -19.13
C VAL A 396 9.17 2.07 -18.36
N PRO A 397 8.17 2.96 -18.17
CA PRO A 397 8.36 4.15 -17.35
C PRO A 397 8.61 3.88 -15.85
N LEU A 398 8.42 2.64 -15.37
CA LEU A 398 8.67 2.24 -13.98
C LEU A 398 10.04 1.58 -13.76
N ARG A 399 10.84 1.37 -14.81
CA ARG A 399 12.17 0.77 -14.70
C ARG A 399 13.11 1.58 -13.80
N LEU A 400 14.05 0.90 -13.12
CA LEU A 400 15.02 1.57 -12.25
C LEU A 400 15.92 2.55 -13.03
N SER A 401 16.37 2.16 -14.23
CA SER A 401 17.30 2.93 -15.05
C SER A 401 16.77 4.31 -15.46
N ARG A 402 15.45 4.58 -15.34
CA ARG A 402 14.89 5.91 -15.61
C ARG A 402 15.57 7.04 -14.83
N PHE A 403 16.08 6.74 -13.62
CA PHE A 403 16.77 7.75 -12.81
C PHE A 403 18.18 8.06 -13.34
N SER A 404 18.91 7.07 -13.82
CA SER A 404 20.23 7.28 -14.43
C SER A 404 20.15 7.81 -15.86
N GLU A 405 19.07 7.56 -16.57
CA GLU A 405 18.80 8.06 -17.91
C GLU A 405 18.22 9.48 -17.93
N GLY A 406 17.92 10.06 -16.77
CA GLY A 406 17.26 11.37 -16.69
C GLY A 406 15.79 11.34 -17.18
N ALA A 407 15.17 10.15 -17.18
CA ALA A 407 13.81 9.91 -17.63
C ALA A 407 12.82 9.68 -16.45
N ALA A 408 13.09 10.33 -15.30
CA ALA A 408 12.19 10.30 -14.16
C ALA A 408 10.78 10.78 -14.57
N ASN A 409 9.76 10.14 -14.03
CA ASN A 409 8.38 10.57 -14.28
C ASN A 409 8.15 11.95 -13.65
N PRO A 410 7.20 12.75 -14.19
CA PRO A 410 6.80 13.97 -13.51
C PRO A 410 6.32 13.65 -12.09
N GLY A 411 6.97 14.23 -11.10
CA GLY A 411 6.55 14.10 -9.70
C GLY A 411 5.16 14.69 -9.49
N PRO A 412 4.48 14.36 -8.37
CA PRO A 412 3.23 15.01 -8.04
C PRO A 412 3.51 16.49 -7.85
N VAL A 413 2.92 17.32 -8.71
CA VAL A 413 2.85 18.74 -8.48
C VAL A 413 1.83 18.92 -7.36
N SER A 414 2.18 19.61 -6.28
CA SER A 414 1.24 20.06 -5.26
C SER A 414 0.74 21.46 -5.61
N PRO A 415 -0.49 21.82 -5.23
CA PRO A 415 -0.98 23.18 -5.41
C PRO A 415 -0.16 24.19 -4.64
#